data_7a5889708d80806432e4cbb679b42b01
#
_entry.id   7a5889708d80806432e4cbb679b42b01
#
_cell.length_a   1.000
_cell.length_b   1.000
_cell.length_c   1.000
_cell.angle_alpha   90.00
_cell.angle_beta   90.00
_cell.angle_gamma   90.00
#
_symmetry.space_group_name_H-M   'P 1'
#
loop_
_entity.id
_entity.type
_entity.pdbx_description
1 polymer ?
#
loop_
_entity_poly.entity_id
_entity_poly.type
_entity_poly.pdbx_seq_one_letter_code
_entity_poly.pdbx_strand_id
1 'polypeptide(L)'
;MFDYIVVGGGSAGAVLAGRLTEDPAVRVCLLEAGPADRSVLIHCPAGLAAMARLELNSWRQSTVPQPGLNGRRGYQPRGKVLGGSSSVNAMIYVRGQPADYDHWAAQGNPGWGWADVLPYFVRAEHNESIRGPLHGQGGPFNVADLRSPHRVSQSFVHAGVQAGYPHNLDFNGPDQEGVGLYQVTHKNGERHSTAKGYLTPHLGRPNLQVITGAQATRVLMEGRRAVGVQYRQGGQLKEVRAAREVLLSAGALLSPQLLMLSGIGPGAQLQQHGIAVVHDLPGVGEHLHDHPDVVLLYDAPHLKDLFGVSAEAAVRIARGVMDWRRARTGMLTTNYAEAGGFIRSSAAESAPDLQLHFVIGKLVDHGRKTALGHGYSSHVCLLQPRSRGRVALASADPMALPLVDPNFLADEDDLQRMVRGVRRMRAILSQPALADLGGKELPVSASAQTDAEIAQFIRNHADSIYHPVGSCRMGPGPMDVVDAQLRVHGVQGLRVVDASVMPRIISGNTNAPTVMVAEKAVDLLRASAA
;
A
#
# COMPACT_ATOMS: atom_id res chain seq x y z
N MET A 1 -0.59 -9.82 31.62
CA MET A 1 -1.61 -8.95 31.01
C MET A 1 -0.88 -7.78 30.35
N PHE A 2 -1.30 -7.32 29.17
CA PHE A 2 -0.75 -6.18 28.45
C PHE A 2 -1.72 -5.01 28.52
N ASP A 3 -1.23 -3.79 28.40
CA ASP A 3 -2.11 -2.61 28.27
C ASP A 3 -2.78 -2.63 26.90
N TYR A 4 -1.99 -2.87 25.85
CA TYR A 4 -2.48 -2.92 24.47
C TYR A 4 -2.08 -4.22 23.79
N ILE A 5 -3.00 -4.74 22.96
CA ILE A 5 -2.71 -5.81 22.00
C ILE A 5 -2.85 -5.23 20.61
N VAL A 6 -1.78 -5.26 19.82
CA VAL A 6 -1.76 -4.82 18.43
C VAL A 6 -1.86 -6.06 17.54
N VAL A 7 -2.86 -6.11 16.67
CA VAL A 7 -3.11 -7.23 15.76
C VAL A 7 -2.68 -6.86 14.35
N GLY A 8 -1.59 -7.48 13.89
CA GLY A 8 -0.93 -7.20 12.61
C GLY A 8 0.32 -6.35 12.80
N GLY A 9 1.49 -6.93 12.52
CA GLY A 9 2.80 -6.27 12.56
C GLY A 9 3.15 -5.54 11.26
N GLY A 10 2.13 -5.01 10.54
CA GLY A 10 2.27 -4.26 9.30
C GLY A 10 2.68 -2.80 9.49
N SER A 11 2.40 -1.96 8.48
CA SER A 11 2.80 -0.56 8.47
C SER A 11 2.32 0.21 9.70
N ALA A 12 1.05 0.08 10.07
CA ALA A 12 0.50 0.75 11.23
C ALA A 12 0.88 0.07 12.55
N GLY A 13 0.77 -1.25 12.63
CA GLY A 13 1.03 -1.97 13.88
C GLY A 13 2.47 -1.87 14.36
N ALA A 14 3.43 -1.79 13.43
CA ALA A 14 4.84 -1.54 13.77
C ALA A 14 5.02 -0.16 14.44
N VAL A 15 4.35 0.88 13.91
CA VAL A 15 4.36 2.23 14.48
C VAL A 15 3.74 2.22 15.88
N LEU A 16 2.54 1.66 16.03
CA LEU A 16 1.84 1.58 17.32
C LEU A 16 2.72 0.90 18.39
N ALA A 17 3.26 -0.27 18.08
CA ALA A 17 4.06 -1.02 19.03
C ALA A 17 5.37 -0.30 19.39
N GLY A 18 6.05 0.30 18.40
CA GLY A 18 7.27 1.06 18.61
C GLY A 18 7.06 2.32 19.45
N ARG A 19 6.00 3.10 19.14
CA ARG A 19 5.69 4.35 19.81
C ARG A 19 5.09 4.18 21.20
N LEU A 20 4.15 3.26 21.37
CA LEU A 20 3.51 3.04 22.67
C LEU A 20 4.50 2.55 23.73
N THR A 21 5.48 1.75 23.31
CA THR A 21 6.52 1.24 24.22
C THR A 21 7.66 2.22 24.51
N GLU A 22 7.60 3.46 24.00
CA GLU A 22 8.47 4.56 24.46
C GLU A 22 8.24 4.87 25.95
N ASP A 23 6.99 4.72 26.41
CA ASP A 23 6.67 4.76 27.85
C ASP A 23 6.93 3.36 28.45
N PRO A 24 7.91 3.21 29.37
CA PRO A 24 8.25 1.93 29.97
C PRO A 24 7.15 1.36 30.86
N ALA A 25 6.17 2.16 31.29
CA ALA A 25 5.00 1.71 32.04
C ALA A 25 3.92 1.05 31.16
N VAL A 26 3.94 1.29 29.84
CA VAL A 26 2.97 0.74 28.89
C VAL A 26 3.49 -0.56 28.30
N ARG A 27 2.76 -1.66 28.53
CA ARG A 27 3.09 -3.00 28.02
C ARG A 27 2.30 -3.32 26.76
N VAL A 28 2.98 -3.65 25.66
CA VAL A 28 2.38 -3.96 24.37
C VAL A 28 2.71 -5.38 23.91
N CYS A 29 1.68 -6.11 23.47
CA CYS A 29 1.82 -7.36 22.73
C CYS A 29 1.47 -7.11 21.25
N LEU A 30 2.40 -7.39 20.34
CA LEU A 30 2.19 -7.36 18.90
C LEU A 30 2.08 -8.77 18.34
N LEU A 31 0.95 -9.07 17.67
CA LEU A 31 0.71 -10.34 16.98
C LEU A 31 0.91 -10.17 15.49
N GLU A 32 1.79 -10.97 14.87
CA GLU A 32 2.01 -11.01 13.42
C GLU A 32 1.81 -12.44 12.90
N ALA A 33 0.97 -12.59 11.87
CA ALA A 33 0.65 -13.89 11.28
C ALA A 33 1.83 -14.50 10.51
N GLY A 34 2.66 -13.66 9.92
CA GLY A 34 3.85 -14.07 9.16
C GLY A 34 5.10 -14.27 10.02
N PRO A 35 6.21 -14.66 9.40
CA PRO A 35 7.51 -14.75 10.06
C PRO A 35 8.13 -13.37 10.34
N ALA A 36 9.25 -13.36 11.06
CA ALA A 36 10.14 -12.20 11.13
C ALA A 36 10.75 -11.86 9.75
N ASP A 37 11.05 -10.58 9.52
CA ASP A 37 11.56 -10.03 8.24
C ASP A 37 13.07 -10.28 8.01
N ARG A 38 13.56 -11.50 8.25
CA ARG A 38 15.00 -11.82 8.20
C ARG A 38 15.54 -12.12 6.80
N SER A 39 14.65 -12.25 5.80
CA SER A 39 15.04 -12.62 4.44
C SER A 39 15.84 -11.52 3.75
N VAL A 40 16.96 -11.89 3.13
CA VAL A 40 17.75 -10.98 2.28
C VAL A 40 16.94 -10.42 1.11
N LEU A 41 15.92 -11.16 0.62
CA LEU A 41 15.03 -10.69 -0.45
C LEU A 41 14.14 -9.54 -0.01
N ILE A 42 13.84 -9.41 1.29
CA ILE A 42 13.13 -8.26 1.85
C ILE A 42 14.05 -7.05 1.88
N HIS A 43 15.29 -7.24 2.36
CA HIS A 43 16.22 -6.14 2.58
C HIS A 43 16.87 -5.62 1.29
N CYS A 44 17.15 -6.49 0.33
CA CYS A 44 17.61 -6.10 -1.00
C CYS A 44 16.43 -5.50 -1.80
N PRO A 45 16.47 -4.23 -2.23
CA PRO A 45 15.35 -3.60 -2.92
C PRO A 45 14.87 -4.39 -4.14
N ALA A 46 15.79 -4.82 -5.00
CA ALA A 46 15.48 -5.63 -6.19
C ALA A 46 14.94 -7.04 -5.85
N GLY A 47 15.03 -7.49 -4.61
CA GLY A 47 14.45 -8.74 -4.14
C GLY A 47 12.92 -8.81 -4.28
N LEU A 48 12.28 -7.64 -4.45
CA LEU A 48 10.85 -7.52 -4.76
C LEU A 48 10.43 -8.42 -5.93
N ALA A 49 11.21 -8.46 -7.02
CA ALA A 49 10.89 -9.28 -8.20
C ALA A 49 10.89 -10.78 -7.87
N ALA A 50 11.84 -11.26 -7.06
CA ALA A 50 11.88 -12.65 -6.62
C ALA A 50 10.71 -12.97 -5.67
N MET A 51 10.38 -12.06 -4.75
CA MET A 51 9.25 -12.24 -3.85
C MET A 51 7.93 -12.29 -4.60
N ALA A 52 7.71 -11.40 -5.58
CA ALA A 52 6.52 -11.40 -6.43
C ALA A 52 6.42 -12.69 -7.26
N ARG A 53 7.53 -13.10 -7.90
CA ARG A 53 7.58 -14.31 -8.75
C ARG A 53 7.29 -15.59 -7.99
N LEU A 54 7.75 -15.69 -6.75
CA LEU A 54 7.61 -16.88 -5.89
C LEU A 54 6.46 -16.73 -4.87
N GLU A 55 5.73 -15.64 -4.91
CA GLU A 55 4.66 -15.28 -3.96
C GLU A 55 5.08 -15.45 -2.49
N LEU A 56 6.34 -15.07 -2.17
CA LEU A 56 6.89 -15.17 -0.83
C LEU A 56 6.37 -14.06 0.08
N ASN A 57 6.19 -14.36 1.35
CA ASN A 57 5.75 -13.41 2.37
C ASN A 57 4.41 -12.73 2.02
N SER A 58 3.51 -13.43 1.33
CA SER A 58 2.24 -12.92 0.82
C SER A 58 1.05 -13.74 1.33
N TRP A 59 -0.07 -13.07 1.55
CA TRP A 59 -1.36 -13.71 1.79
C TRP A 59 -1.95 -14.37 0.52
N ARG A 60 -1.41 -14.06 -0.67
CA ARG A 60 -1.86 -14.60 -1.98
C ARG A 60 -3.34 -14.39 -2.24
N GLN A 61 -3.86 -13.23 -1.86
CA GLN A 61 -5.26 -12.90 -2.09
C GLN A 61 -5.53 -12.58 -3.56
N SER A 62 -6.78 -12.82 -3.97
CA SER A 62 -7.32 -12.41 -5.26
C SER A 62 -8.74 -11.87 -5.06
N THR A 63 -9.19 -11.01 -5.97
CA THR A 63 -10.57 -10.53 -5.96
C THR A 63 -11.55 -11.64 -6.32
N VAL A 64 -12.83 -11.42 -6.03
CA VAL A 64 -13.91 -12.13 -6.74
C VAL A 64 -13.88 -11.73 -8.23
N PRO A 65 -14.58 -12.46 -9.14
CA PRO A 65 -14.70 -12.03 -10.54
C PRO A 65 -15.23 -10.59 -10.61
N GLN A 66 -14.55 -9.74 -11.38
CA GLN A 66 -14.86 -8.31 -11.51
C GLN A 66 -15.62 -8.05 -12.81
N PRO A 67 -16.92 -7.65 -12.78
CA PRO A 67 -17.68 -7.36 -13.99
C PRO A 67 -17.02 -6.29 -14.87
N GLY A 68 -16.51 -5.20 -14.27
CA GLY A 68 -15.81 -4.13 -14.98
C GLY A 68 -14.50 -4.57 -15.65
N LEU A 69 -13.95 -5.73 -15.26
CA LEU A 69 -12.76 -6.36 -15.84
C LEU A 69 -13.11 -7.61 -16.65
N ASN A 70 -14.28 -7.65 -17.28
CA ASN A 70 -14.75 -8.79 -18.09
C ASN A 70 -14.74 -10.13 -17.33
N GLY A 71 -15.11 -10.12 -16.05
CA GLY A 71 -15.16 -11.31 -15.20
C GLY A 71 -13.81 -11.84 -14.71
N ARG A 72 -12.70 -11.14 -15.00
CA ARG A 72 -11.37 -11.53 -14.48
C ARG A 72 -11.28 -11.32 -12.97
N ARG A 73 -10.39 -12.09 -12.33
CA ARG A 73 -9.97 -11.87 -10.94
C ARG A 73 -8.69 -11.07 -10.93
N GLY A 74 -8.64 -10.03 -10.10
CA GLY A 74 -7.44 -9.24 -9.85
C GLY A 74 -6.56 -9.89 -8.77
N TYR A 75 -5.26 -9.68 -8.86
CA TYR A 75 -4.30 -10.11 -7.84
C TYR A 75 -4.14 -9.05 -6.75
N GLN A 76 -4.30 -9.44 -5.48
CA GLN A 76 -4.23 -8.57 -4.32
C GLN A 76 -3.09 -8.98 -3.37
N PRO A 77 -1.81 -8.75 -3.71
CA PRO A 77 -0.70 -9.09 -2.84
C PRO A 77 -0.73 -8.27 -1.55
N ARG A 78 -0.73 -8.95 -0.40
CA ARG A 78 -0.60 -8.35 0.93
C ARG A 78 0.52 -9.05 1.68
N GLY A 79 1.37 -8.28 2.35
CA GLY A 79 2.48 -8.83 3.11
C GLY A 79 2.01 -9.68 4.29
N LYS A 80 2.53 -10.91 4.41
CA LYS A 80 2.39 -11.81 5.57
C LYS A 80 3.77 -12.03 6.17
N VAL A 81 4.25 -11.03 6.86
CA VAL A 81 5.60 -10.95 7.45
C VAL A 81 5.67 -9.72 8.35
N LEU A 82 6.58 -9.67 9.29
CA LEU A 82 6.82 -8.49 10.12
C LEU A 82 7.15 -7.27 9.22
N GLY A 83 6.48 -6.14 9.45
CA GLY A 83 6.43 -4.98 8.56
C GLY A 83 5.30 -5.03 7.53
N GLY A 84 4.61 -6.17 7.41
CA GLY A 84 3.47 -6.34 6.49
C GLY A 84 3.82 -5.96 5.06
N SER A 85 2.93 -5.21 4.41
CA SER A 85 3.13 -4.77 3.02
C SER A 85 4.31 -3.80 2.85
N SER A 86 4.78 -3.09 3.90
CA SER A 86 6.01 -2.28 3.81
C SER A 86 7.27 -3.12 3.58
N SER A 87 7.25 -4.40 3.95
CA SER A 87 8.34 -5.35 3.72
C SER A 87 8.35 -5.95 2.31
N VAL A 88 7.28 -5.75 1.50
CA VAL A 88 7.14 -6.35 0.17
C VAL A 88 6.73 -5.37 -0.93
N ASN A 89 6.47 -4.09 -0.62
CA ASN A 89 6.07 -3.05 -1.57
C ASN A 89 7.21 -2.54 -2.46
N ALA A 90 6.89 -1.67 -3.42
CA ALA A 90 7.86 -1.00 -4.29
C ALA A 90 8.52 0.23 -3.65
N MET A 91 8.36 0.44 -2.34
CA MET A 91 9.08 1.44 -1.54
C MET A 91 8.90 2.91 -1.93
N ILE A 92 8.03 3.24 -2.88
CA ILE A 92 7.75 4.63 -3.27
C ILE A 92 7.17 5.39 -2.07
N TYR A 93 7.72 6.57 -1.79
CA TYR A 93 7.26 7.44 -0.70
C TYR A 93 6.48 8.63 -1.26
N VAL A 94 5.18 8.61 -1.08
CA VAL A 94 4.25 9.68 -1.46
C VAL A 94 3.20 9.84 -0.36
N ARG A 95 2.80 11.08 -0.07
CA ARG A 95 1.84 11.42 0.97
C ARG A 95 0.42 11.66 0.46
N GLY A 96 0.24 11.82 -0.86
CA GLY A 96 -0.99 12.32 -1.45
C GLY A 96 -1.02 13.84 -1.52
N GLN A 97 -2.21 14.40 -1.74
CA GLN A 97 -2.44 15.83 -1.85
C GLN A 97 -3.03 16.40 -0.55
N PRO A 98 -2.77 17.66 -0.19
CA PRO A 98 -3.43 18.31 0.96
C PRO A 98 -4.96 18.19 0.91
N ALA A 99 -5.55 18.35 -0.27
CA ALA A 99 -6.99 18.24 -0.49
C ALA A 99 -7.58 16.86 -0.14
N ASP A 100 -6.81 15.78 -0.19
CA ASP A 100 -7.27 14.45 0.22
C ASP A 100 -7.67 14.46 1.70
N TYR A 101 -6.84 15.05 2.55
CA TYR A 101 -7.02 15.12 4.01
C TYR A 101 -8.06 16.16 4.40
N ASP A 102 -8.08 17.31 3.73
CA ASP A 102 -9.12 18.34 3.94
C ASP A 102 -10.50 17.76 3.59
N HIS A 103 -10.58 16.90 2.60
CA HIS A 103 -11.78 16.15 2.27
C HIS A 103 -12.18 15.15 3.39
N TRP A 104 -11.20 14.47 4.03
CA TRP A 104 -11.51 13.60 5.18
C TRP A 104 -12.13 14.41 6.33
N ALA A 105 -11.55 15.57 6.65
CA ALA A 105 -12.11 16.47 7.68
C ALA A 105 -13.53 16.94 7.31
N ALA A 106 -13.76 17.34 6.06
CA ALA A 106 -15.05 17.79 5.57
C ALA A 106 -16.14 16.71 5.60
N GLN A 107 -15.75 15.42 5.60
CA GLN A 107 -16.67 14.29 5.78
C GLN A 107 -17.06 14.02 7.24
N GLY A 108 -16.80 14.95 8.15
CA GLY A 108 -17.17 14.85 9.56
C GLY A 108 -16.10 14.21 10.45
N ASN A 109 -14.84 14.25 10.02
CA ASN A 109 -13.69 13.76 10.79
C ASN A 109 -12.83 14.93 11.27
N PRO A 110 -13.20 15.65 12.33
CA PRO A 110 -12.43 16.78 12.84
C PRO A 110 -11.03 16.34 13.27
N GLY A 111 -10.02 17.18 12.95
CA GLY A 111 -8.63 16.89 13.22
C GLY A 111 -7.92 16.00 12.18
N TRP A 112 -8.56 15.72 11.03
CA TRP A 112 -7.98 14.94 9.94
C TRP A 112 -7.70 15.74 8.66
N GLY A 113 -7.78 17.09 8.73
CA GLY A 113 -7.36 17.97 7.64
C GLY A 113 -5.84 18.01 7.48
N TRP A 114 -5.37 18.56 6.36
CA TRP A 114 -3.95 18.59 6.05
C TRP A 114 -3.10 19.23 7.16
N ALA A 115 -3.53 20.38 7.68
CA ALA A 115 -2.82 21.06 8.76
C ALA A 115 -2.70 20.19 10.03
N ASP A 116 -3.69 19.34 10.28
CA ASP A 116 -3.72 18.46 11.45
C ASP A 116 -2.83 17.21 11.29
N VAL A 117 -2.66 16.72 10.04
CA VAL A 117 -1.95 15.47 9.78
C VAL A 117 -0.50 15.66 9.34
N LEU A 118 -0.16 16.81 8.76
CA LEU A 118 1.21 17.13 8.35
C LEU A 118 2.25 16.95 9.47
N PRO A 119 2.01 17.37 10.72
CA PRO A 119 2.96 17.16 11.82
C PRO A 119 3.33 15.69 12.04
N TYR A 120 2.40 14.77 11.79
CA TYR A 120 2.64 13.32 11.92
C TYR A 120 3.46 12.75 10.78
N PHE A 121 3.30 13.26 9.55
CA PHE A 121 4.20 12.95 8.44
C PHE A 121 5.62 13.41 8.73
N VAL A 122 5.78 14.66 9.19
CA VAL A 122 7.09 15.25 9.54
C VAL A 122 7.73 14.47 10.70
N ARG A 123 6.95 14.11 11.74
CA ARG A 123 7.44 13.33 12.89
C ARG A 123 7.92 11.93 12.49
N ALA A 124 7.26 11.30 11.55
CA ALA A 124 7.61 9.95 11.07
C ALA A 124 8.87 9.94 10.21
N GLU A 125 9.07 10.99 9.42
CA GLU A 125 10.05 11.03 8.34
C GLU A 125 11.48 11.37 8.81
N HIS A 126 12.44 10.68 8.20
CA HIS A 126 13.81 11.15 8.08
C HIS A 126 14.16 11.24 6.60
N ASN A 127 14.07 12.44 6.00
CA ASN A 127 14.41 12.66 4.61
C ASN A 127 15.91 12.97 4.49
N GLU A 128 16.66 12.16 3.73
CA GLU A 128 18.10 12.30 3.57
C GLU A 128 18.47 13.52 2.70
N SER A 129 17.63 13.90 1.75
CA SER A 129 17.96 14.86 0.68
C SER A 129 17.20 16.18 0.80
N ILE A 130 15.87 16.11 1.00
CA ILE A 130 15.01 17.30 1.00
C ILE A 130 14.83 17.81 2.42
N ARG A 131 14.93 19.14 2.57
CA ARG A 131 14.74 19.85 3.83
C ARG A 131 13.69 20.94 3.68
N GLY A 132 13.04 21.29 4.77
CA GLY A 132 12.02 22.34 4.78
C GLY A 132 10.85 22.03 5.70
N PRO A 133 9.85 22.88 5.77
CA PRO A 133 8.74 22.74 6.71
C PRO A 133 7.83 21.54 6.40
N LEU A 134 7.88 21.04 5.17
CA LEU A 134 7.11 19.88 4.75
C LEU A 134 7.84 18.55 5.01
N HIS A 135 9.14 18.55 5.37
CA HIS A 135 9.97 17.35 5.51
C HIS A 135 10.54 17.16 6.88
N GLY A 136 10.49 15.93 7.37
CA GLY A 136 11.03 15.55 8.66
C GLY A 136 12.52 15.22 8.63
N GLN A 137 13.19 15.49 9.76
CA GLN A 137 14.58 15.12 10.00
C GLN A 137 14.66 14.34 11.31
N GLY A 138 15.19 13.11 11.27
CA GLY A 138 15.40 12.30 12.47
C GLY A 138 14.22 11.39 12.86
N GLY A 139 13.14 11.35 12.09
CA GLY A 139 12.06 10.39 12.29
C GLY A 139 12.52 8.95 12.01
N PRO A 140 11.78 7.94 12.47
CA PRO A 140 12.19 6.54 12.32
C PRO A 140 11.99 6.00 10.90
N PHE A 141 11.20 6.66 10.04
CA PHE A 141 10.90 6.20 8.69
C PHE A 141 11.78 6.92 7.67
N ASN A 142 12.83 6.23 7.22
CA ASN A 142 13.84 6.82 6.33
C ASN A 142 13.32 6.96 4.90
N VAL A 143 13.53 8.12 4.32
CA VAL A 143 13.22 8.49 2.94
C VAL A 143 14.48 8.98 2.25
N ALA A 144 14.78 8.45 1.08
CA ALA A 144 16.00 8.76 0.36
C ALA A 144 15.72 8.88 -1.15
N ASP A 145 16.62 9.54 -1.85
CA ASP A 145 16.66 9.46 -3.30
C ASP A 145 17.14 8.08 -3.74
N LEU A 146 16.84 7.72 -4.99
CA LEU A 146 17.33 6.48 -5.59
C LEU A 146 18.86 6.47 -5.59
N ARG A 147 19.46 5.43 -5.04
CA ARG A 147 20.93 5.35 -4.88
C ARG A 147 21.67 5.16 -6.21
N SER A 148 21.03 4.51 -7.18
CA SER A 148 21.60 4.23 -8.50
C SER A 148 20.50 4.26 -9.56
N PRO A 149 19.89 5.45 -9.83
CA PRO A 149 18.80 5.56 -10.78
C PRO A 149 19.25 5.17 -12.18
N HIS A 150 18.41 4.42 -12.88
CA HIS A 150 18.71 3.93 -14.22
C HIS A 150 18.58 5.05 -15.25
N ARG A 151 19.48 5.07 -16.27
CA ARG A 151 19.46 6.10 -17.33
C ARG A 151 18.13 6.16 -18.10
N VAL A 152 17.47 5.02 -18.32
CA VAL A 152 16.18 4.96 -19.03
C VAL A 152 15.06 5.55 -18.18
N SER A 153 15.14 5.49 -16.85
CA SER A 153 14.23 6.21 -15.94
C SER A 153 14.39 7.73 -16.08
N GLN A 154 15.62 8.21 -16.22
CA GLN A 154 15.89 9.63 -16.50
C GLN A 154 15.39 10.04 -17.88
N SER A 155 15.53 9.17 -18.89
CA SER A 155 14.93 9.39 -20.21
C SER A 155 13.42 9.52 -20.17
N PHE A 156 12.72 8.74 -19.31
CA PHE A 156 11.28 8.90 -19.10
C PHE A 156 10.94 10.29 -18.55
N VAL A 157 11.70 10.77 -17.57
CA VAL A 157 11.49 12.13 -17.00
C VAL A 157 11.68 13.20 -18.09
N HIS A 158 12.75 13.09 -18.88
CA HIS A 158 12.99 14.01 -20.00
C HIS A 158 11.86 13.96 -21.05
N ALA A 159 11.38 12.76 -21.37
CA ALA A 159 10.26 12.58 -22.29
C ALA A 159 8.97 13.23 -21.75
N GLY A 160 8.71 13.12 -20.45
CA GLY A 160 7.59 13.79 -19.81
C GLY A 160 7.69 15.32 -19.90
N VAL A 161 8.90 15.87 -19.71
CA VAL A 161 9.14 17.32 -19.90
C VAL A 161 8.96 17.73 -21.36
N GLN A 162 9.43 16.93 -22.32
CA GLN A 162 9.20 17.16 -23.76
C GLN A 162 7.72 17.10 -24.12
N ALA A 163 6.93 16.30 -23.41
CA ALA A 163 5.46 16.24 -23.57
C ALA A 163 4.72 17.40 -22.88
N GLY A 164 5.44 18.34 -22.25
CA GLY A 164 4.89 19.56 -21.65
C GLY A 164 4.55 19.47 -20.16
N TYR A 165 4.94 18.40 -19.48
CA TYR A 165 4.76 18.29 -18.01
C TYR A 165 5.91 18.95 -17.26
N PRO A 166 5.66 19.59 -16.11
CA PRO A 166 6.74 20.14 -15.28
C PRO A 166 7.65 19.02 -14.77
N HIS A 167 8.95 19.30 -14.67
CA HIS A 167 9.88 18.45 -13.93
C HIS A 167 9.65 18.66 -12.44
N ASN A 168 9.20 17.64 -11.74
CA ASN A 168 8.94 17.69 -10.30
C ASN A 168 10.02 16.90 -9.55
N LEU A 169 10.74 17.61 -8.68
CA LEU A 169 11.81 17.03 -7.84
C LEU A 169 11.30 16.56 -6.48
N ASP A 170 10.05 16.93 -6.12
CA ASP A 170 9.46 16.63 -4.82
C ASP A 170 7.94 16.46 -4.93
N PHE A 171 7.48 15.23 -5.08
CA PHE A 171 6.05 14.90 -5.11
C PHE A 171 5.33 15.05 -3.75
N ASN A 172 6.07 15.39 -2.69
CA ASN A 172 5.54 15.67 -1.36
C ASN A 172 5.71 17.16 -0.99
N GLY A 173 6.10 17.98 -1.97
CA GLY A 173 6.18 19.42 -1.90
C GLY A 173 4.83 20.12 -2.00
N PRO A 174 4.82 21.44 -2.25
CA PRO A 174 3.58 22.21 -2.38
C PRO A 174 2.74 21.79 -3.59
N ASP A 175 3.39 21.36 -4.68
CA ASP A 175 2.75 20.93 -5.92
C ASP A 175 3.12 19.48 -6.22
N GLN A 176 2.11 18.64 -6.44
CA GLN A 176 2.33 17.24 -6.79
C GLN A 176 2.44 17.03 -8.31
N GLU A 177 1.89 17.94 -9.14
CA GLU A 177 1.83 17.76 -10.61
C GLU A 177 3.23 17.73 -11.22
N GLY A 178 3.43 16.83 -12.19
CA GLY A 178 4.65 16.71 -12.96
C GLY A 178 5.21 15.31 -13.08
N VAL A 179 6.42 15.23 -13.66
CA VAL A 179 7.19 13.99 -13.85
C VAL A 179 8.54 14.08 -13.16
N GLY A 180 9.01 12.97 -12.59
CA GLY A 180 10.28 12.96 -11.84
C GLY A 180 10.69 11.56 -11.42
N LEU A 181 11.80 11.49 -10.68
CA LEU A 181 12.19 10.28 -9.96
C LEU A 181 11.50 10.25 -8.60
N TYR A 182 11.05 9.07 -8.19
CA TYR A 182 10.44 8.92 -6.87
C TYR A 182 11.49 8.85 -5.77
N GLN A 183 11.21 9.51 -4.64
CA GLN A 183 11.88 9.17 -3.38
C GLN A 183 11.35 7.83 -2.86
N VAL A 184 12.22 7.10 -2.16
CA VAL A 184 11.96 5.73 -1.74
C VAL A 184 12.26 5.53 -0.25
N THR A 185 11.55 4.58 0.37
CA THR A 185 11.81 4.16 1.75
C THR A 185 13.02 3.22 1.80
N HIS A 186 14.18 3.80 1.57
CA HIS A 186 15.50 3.14 1.62
C HIS A 186 16.36 3.75 2.71
N LYS A 187 17.30 2.95 3.22
CA LYS A 187 18.40 3.42 4.06
C LYS A 187 19.65 2.61 3.74
N ASN A 188 20.75 3.29 3.43
CA ASN A 188 22.02 2.64 3.09
C ASN A 188 21.89 1.57 1.98
N GLY A 189 21.08 1.81 0.94
CA GLY A 189 20.87 0.89 -0.18
C GLY A 189 20.09 -0.38 0.16
N GLU A 190 19.38 -0.38 1.29
CA GLU A 190 18.44 -1.43 1.70
C GLU A 190 17.03 -0.86 1.82
N ARG A 191 16.02 -1.73 1.66
CA ARG A 191 14.63 -1.43 2.04
C ARG A 191 14.58 -1.01 3.51
N HIS A 192 13.91 0.09 3.81
CA HIS A 192 13.62 0.54 5.17
C HIS A 192 12.12 0.40 5.45
N SER A 193 11.68 -0.83 5.76
CA SER A 193 10.29 -1.12 6.13
C SER A 193 9.93 -0.49 7.48
N THR A 194 8.65 -0.44 7.80
CA THR A 194 8.19 0.00 9.13
C THR A 194 8.69 -0.92 10.25
N ALA A 195 8.87 -2.22 9.98
CA ALA A 195 9.55 -3.10 10.94
C ALA A 195 10.98 -2.63 11.23
N LYS A 196 11.75 -2.28 10.19
CA LYS A 196 13.12 -1.75 10.37
C LYS A 196 13.15 -0.40 11.09
N GLY A 197 12.21 0.49 10.78
CA GLY A 197 12.15 1.83 11.38
C GLY A 197 11.65 1.84 12.82
N TYR A 198 10.59 1.10 13.10
CA TYR A 198 9.84 1.22 14.35
C TYR A 198 9.97 0.03 15.30
N LEU A 199 10.29 -1.18 14.82
CA LEU A 199 10.36 -2.37 15.68
C LEU A 199 11.78 -2.84 15.95
N THR A 200 12.59 -3.01 14.90
CA THR A 200 13.94 -3.58 15.02
C THR A 200 14.81 -2.88 16.07
N PRO A 201 14.82 -1.53 16.17
CA PRO A 201 15.58 -0.83 17.20
C PRO A 201 15.07 -1.07 18.63
N HIS A 202 13.84 -1.58 18.78
CA HIS A 202 13.10 -1.65 20.03
C HIS A 202 12.75 -3.06 20.48
N LEU A 203 13.14 -4.09 19.74
CA LEU A 203 12.85 -5.51 20.08
C LEU A 203 13.41 -5.94 21.44
N GLY A 204 14.41 -5.24 21.97
CA GLY A 204 14.97 -5.49 23.30
C GLY A 204 14.24 -4.81 24.47
N ARG A 205 13.20 -4.02 24.22
CA ARG A 205 12.43 -3.36 25.28
C ARG A 205 11.66 -4.40 26.11
N PRO A 206 11.73 -4.36 27.46
CA PRO A 206 11.07 -5.35 28.33
C PRO A 206 9.54 -5.24 28.31
N ASN A 207 9.01 -4.10 27.89
CA ASN A 207 7.59 -3.81 27.79
C ASN A 207 7.00 -4.06 26.38
N LEU A 208 7.81 -4.57 25.42
CA LEU A 208 7.37 -4.97 24.09
C LEU A 208 7.50 -6.49 23.90
N GLN A 209 6.39 -7.17 23.63
CA GLN A 209 6.40 -8.56 23.18
C GLN A 209 5.92 -8.66 21.74
N VAL A 210 6.76 -9.17 20.85
CA VAL A 210 6.41 -9.45 19.46
C VAL A 210 6.28 -10.96 19.27
N ILE A 211 5.10 -11.42 18.82
CA ILE A 211 4.80 -12.84 18.56
C ILE A 211 4.55 -13.01 17.07
N THR A 212 5.47 -13.67 16.38
CA THR A 212 5.36 -13.99 14.94
C THR A 212 4.80 -15.41 14.73
N GLY A 213 4.28 -15.68 13.52
CA GLY A 213 3.57 -16.93 13.22
C GLY A 213 2.25 -17.04 14.00
N ALA A 214 1.70 -15.91 14.46
CA ALA A 214 0.53 -15.81 15.33
C ALA A 214 -0.63 -15.17 14.54
N GLN A 215 -1.45 -15.99 13.91
CA GLN A 215 -2.62 -15.51 13.16
C GLN A 215 -3.80 -15.31 14.11
N ALA A 216 -4.24 -14.07 14.28
CA ALA A 216 -5.44 -13.74 15.05
C ALA A 216 -6.67 -14.42 14.42
N THR A 217 -7.53 -14.98 15.26
CA THR A 217 -8.74 -15.70 14.85
C THR A 217 -10.01 -14.95 15.22
N ARG A 218 -10.01 -14.25 16.35
CA ARG A 218 -11.10 -13.36 16.78
C ARG A 218 -10.65 -12.45 17.91
N VAL A 219 -11.35 -11.35 18.09
CA VAL A 219 -11.30 -10.51 19.30
C VAL A 219 -12.15 -11.18 20.39
N LEU A 220 -11.64 -11.24 21.60
CA LEU A 220 -12.37 -11.75 22.76
C LEU A 220 -13.24 -10.61 23.32
N MET A 221 -14.55 -10.88 23.41
CA MET A 221 -15.55 -9.90 23.84
C MET A 221 -16.18 -10.29 25.18
N GLU A 222 -16.36 -9.31 26.06
CA GLU A 222 -17.22 -9.39 27.24
C GLU A 222 -18.35 -8.35 27.07
N GLY A 223 -19.52 -8.84 26.69
CA GLY A 223 -20.58 -7.98 26.15
C GLY A 223 -20.09 -7.22 24.93
N ARG A 224 -20.13 -5.87 24.97
CA ARG A 224 -19.61 -4.99 23.91
C ARG A 224 -18.21 -4.43 24.20
N ARG A 225 -17.45 -5.06 25.10
CA ARG A 225 -16.07 -4.66 25.42
C ARG A 225 -15.08 -5.68 24.88
N ALA A 226 -14.09 -5.24 24.12
CA ALA A 226 -12.96 -6.04 23.72
C ALA A 226 -11.98 -6.20 24.91
N VAL A 227 -11.62 -7.44 25.24
CA VAL A 227 -10.79 -7.78 26.41
C VAL A 227 -9.56 -8.60 26.05
N GLY A 228 -9.36 -8.93 24.78
CA GLY A 228 -8.23 -9.72 24.33
C GLY A 228 -8.36 -10.21 22.90
N VAL A 229 -7.46 -11.09 22.52
CA VAL A 229 -7.40 -11.69 21.17
C VAL A 229 -7.11 -13.18 21.29
N GLN A 230 -7.86 -13.99 20.55
CA GLN A 230 -7.55 -15.38 20.29
C GLN A 230 -6.72 -15.49 19.01
N TYR A 231 -5.68 -16.28 19.02
CA TYR A 231 -4.80 -16.47 17.86
C TYR A 231 -4.33 -17.93 17.74
N ARG A 232 -3.98 -18.34 16.53
CA ARG A 232 -3.38 -19.64 16.24
C ARG A 232 -1.87 -19.48 16.05
N GLN A 233 -1.09 -20.29 16.76
CA GLN A 233 0.36 -20.36 16.60
C GLN A 233 0.83 -21.81 16.71
N GLY A 234 1.60 -22.30 15.73
CA GLY A 234 2.07 -23.69 15.73
C GLY A 234 0.95 -24.73 15.78
N GLY A 235 -0.20 -24.45 15.17
CA GLY A 235 -1.39 -25.31 15.18
C GLY A 235 -2.28 -25.18 16.43
N GLN A 236 -1.80 -24.54 17.50
CA GLN A 236 -2.52 -24.38 18.76
C GLN A 236 -3.27 -23.03 18.82
N LEU A 237 -4.47 -23.06 19.39
CA LEU A 237 -5.20 -21.84 19.77
C LEU A 237 -4.68 -21.34 21.11
N LYS A 238 -4.40 -20.05 21.16
CA LYS A 238 -3.90 -19.33 22.33
C LYS A 238 -4.70 -18.04 22.52
N GLU A 239 -4.66 -17.49 23.72
CA GLU A 239 -5.30 -16.23 24.05
C GLU A 239 -4.32 -15.27 24.72
N VAL A 240 -4.54 -13.97 24.49
CA VAL A 240 -3.85 -12.89 25.18
C VAL A 240 -4.87 -11.85 25.60
N ARG A 241 -4.73 -11.30 26.82
CA ARG A 241 -5.67 -10.35 27.42
C ARG A 241 -5.10 -8.94 27.44
N ALA A 242 -5.94 -7.95 27.08
CA ALA A 242 -5.67 -6.53 27.14
C ALA A 242 -6.34 -5.92 28.38
N ALA A 243 -5.60 -5.07 29.09
CA ALA A 243 -6.15 -4.28 30.21
C ALA A 243 -6.87 -3.02 29.72
N ARG A 244 -6.38 -2.42 28.62
CA ARG A 244 -6.93 -1.18 28.06
C ARG A 244 -7.65 -1.44 26.74
N GLU A 245 -6.93 -1.64 25.62
CA GLU A 245 -7.54 -1.74 24.30
C GLU A 245 -6.87 -2.81 23.41
N VAL A 246 -7.66 -3.33 22.46
CA VAL A 246 -7.21 -4.10 21.30
C VAL A 246 -7.17 -3.17 20.10
N LEU A 247 -6.05 -3.16 19.37
CA LEU A 247 -5.79 -2.30 18.21
C LEU A 247 -5.66 -3.18 16.96
N LEU A 248 -6.67 -3.14 16.09
CA LEU A 248 -6.65 -3.88 14.83
C LEU A 248 -5.84 -3.11 13.80
N SER A 249 -4.79 -3.74 13.30
CA SER A 249 -3.86 -3.20 12.28
C SER A 249 -3.54 -4.25 11.21
N ALA A 250 -4.55 -5.09 10.89
CA ALA A 250 -4.39 -6.20 9.96
C ALA A 250 -4.53 -5.78 8.47
N GLY A 251 -4.76 -4.49 8.22
CA GLY A 251 -4.91 -3.91 6.89
C GLY A 251 -6.32 -3.99 6.33
N ALA A 252 -6.56 -3.27 5.21
CA ALA A 252 -7.87 -3.04 4.64
C ALA A 252 -8.66 -4.30 4.26
N LEU A 253 -8.02 -5.45 4.13
CA LEU A 253 -8.69 -6.69 3.76
C LEU A 253 -8.95 -7.61 4.97
N LEU A 254 -8.09 -7.57 5.99
CA LEU A 254 -8.16 -8.51 7.11
C LEU A 254 -8.72 -7.89 8.40
N SER A 255 -8.64 -6.57 8.58
CA SER A 255 -9.27 -5.90 9.73
C SER A 255 -10.80 -6.03 9.71
N PRO A 256 -11.51 -5.76 8.59
CA PRO A 256 -12.95 -6.01 8.54
C PRO A 256 -13.28 -7.50 8.69
N GLN A 257 -12.49 -8.41 8.13
CA GLN A 257 -12.68 -9.84 8.33
C GLN A 257 -12.63 -10.21 9.82
N LEU A 258 -11.63 -9.70 10.54
CA LEU A 258 -11.47 -10.01 11.96
C LEU A 258 -12.59 -9.42 12.81
N LEU A 259 -13.10 -8.22 12.47
CA LEU A 259 -14.31 -7.68 13.10
C LEU A 259 -15.50 -8.62 12.89
N MET A 260 -15.78 -9.02 11.65
CA MET A 260 -16.89 -9.93 11.33
C MET A 260 -16.75 -11.29 12.03
N LEU A 261 -15.57 -11.91 12.04
CA LEU A 261 -15.30 -13.16 12.78
C LEU A 261 -15.47 -13.01 14.30
N SER A 262 -15.43 -11.78 14.80
CA SER A 262 -15.64 -11.45 16.22
C SER A 262 -17.10 -11.08 16.54
N GLY A 263 -18.02 -11.23 15.56
CA GLY A 263 -19.42 -10.90 15.73
C GLY A 263 -19.75 -9.40 15.58
N ILE A 264 -18.84 -8.60 15.00
CA ILE A 264 -19.01 -7.16 14.76
C ILE A 264 -19.05 -6.93 13.26
N GLY A 265 -20.22 -6.58 12.71
CA GLY A 265 -20.39 -6.39 11.27
C GLY A 265 -21.84 -6.52 10.81
N PRO A 266 -22.09 -6.68 9.50
CA PRO A 266 -23.45 -6.81 8.96
C PRO A 266 -24.17 -8.03 9.54
N GLY A 267 -25.17 -7.79 10.41
CA GLY A 267 -25.81 -8.83 11.21
C GLY A 267 -26.37 -10.00 10.38
N ALA A 268 -27.00 -9.71 9.24
CA ALA A 268 -27.52 -10.73 8.34
C ALA A 268 -26.41 -11.64 7.77
N GLN A 269 -25.26 -11.07 7.36
CA GLN A 269 -24.12 -11.86 6.88
C GLN A 269 -23.53 -12.73 7.99
N LEU A 270 -23.38 -12.18 9.21
CA LEU A 270 -22.86 -12.93 10.34
C LEU A 270 -23.74 -14.15 10.66
N GLN A 271 -25.06 -13.97 10.67
CA GLN A 271 -26.03 -15.04 10.90
C GLN A 271 -25.96 -16.12 9.81
N GLN A 272 -25.80 -15.75 8.53
CA GLN A 272 -25.63 -16.70 7.41
C GLN A 272 -24.41 -17.62 7.62
N HIS A 273 -23.35 -17.13 8.28
CA HIS A 273 -22.16 -17.91 8.61
C HIS A 273 -22.22 -18.57 10.00
N GLY A 274 -23.37 -18.51 10.70
CA GLY A 274 -23.52 -19.05 12.05
C GLY A 274 -22.71 -18.31 13.13
N ILE A 275 -22.33 -17.06 12.87
CA ILE A 275 -21.59 -16.23 13.81
C ILE A 275 -22.57 -15.43 14.67
N ALA A 276 -22.45 -15.54 16.00
CA ALA A 276 -23.27 -14.78 16.94
C ALA A 276 -23.01 -13.27 16.78
N VAL A 277 -24.08 -12.48 16.61
CA VAL A 277 -23.98 -11.03 16.47
C VAL A 277 -23.73 -10.40 17.84
N VAL A 278 -22.55 -9.84 18.05
CA VAL A 278 -22.20 -9.02 19.21
C VAL A 278 -22.67 -7.58 19.01
N HIS A 279 -22.43 -7.06 17.80
CA HIS A 279 -22.85 -5.73 17.42
C HIS A 279 -23.11 -5.66 15.90
N ASP A 280 -24.35 -5.29 15.55
CA ASP A 280 -24.71 -5.05 14.14
C ASP A 280 -24.12 -3.71 13.71
N LEU A 281 -23.11 -3.76 12.84
CA LEU A 281 -22.37 -2.61 12.30
C LEU A 281 -22.26 -2.78 10.79
N PRO A 282 -23.27 -2.36 10.02
CA PRO A 282 -23.42 -2.71 8.61
C PRO A 282 -22.29 -2.19 7.71
N GLY A 283 -21.58 -1.14 8.13
CA GLY A 283 -20.47 -0.57 7.37
C GLY A 283 -19.18 -1.41 7.34
N VAL A 284 -19.06 -2.43 8.20
CA VAL A 284 -17.85 -3.28 8.22
C VAL A 284 -17.72 -4.05 6.93
N GLY A 285 -16.60 -3.85 6.25
CA GLY A 285 -16.29 -4.42 4.96
C GLY A 285 -16.78 -3.60 3.78
N GLU A 286 -17.71 -2.69 3.93
CA GLU A 286 -18.24 -1.85 2.86
C GLU A 286 -17.27 -0.72 2.47
N HIS A 287 -17.54 -0.04 1.35
CA HIS A 287 -16.76 1.09 0.83
C HIS A 287 -15.31 0.77 0.46
N LEU A 288 -14.96 -0.49 0.26
CA LEU A 288 -13.65 -0.87 -0.27
C LEU A 288 -13.41 -0.16 -1.59
N HIS A 289 -12.28 0.48 -1.73
CA HIS A 289 -11.80 1.01 -3.02
C HIS A 289 -10.29 0.94 -3.09
N ASP A 290 -9.78 0.95 -4.31
CA ASP A 290 -8.37 0.74 -4.62
C ASP A 290 -8.08 1.45 -5.95
N HIS A 291 -6.84 1.81 -6.21
CA HIS A 291 -6.42 2.40 -7.46
C HIS A 291 -6.37 1.35 -8.58
N PRO A 292 -7.25 1.42 -9.59
CA PRO A 292 -7.09 0.60 -10.78
C PRO A 292 -5.91 1.10 -11.61
N ASP A 293 -5.18 0.16 -12.18
CA ASP A 293 -3.95 0.37 -12.94
C ASP A 293 -3.96 -0.43 -14.25
N VAL A 294 -3.41 0.14 -15.30
CA VAL A 294 -3.20 -0.56 -16.57
C VAL A 294 -1.76 -0.38 -17.04
N VAL A 295 -1.18 -1.43 -17.61
CA VAL A 295 0.24 -1.49 -17.98
C VAL A 295 0.42 -1.52 -19.49
N LEU A 296 1.21 -0.59 -20.02
CA LEU A 296 1.74 -0.62 -21.38
C LEU A 296 3.12 -1.27 -21.35
N LEU A 297 3.32 -2.29 -22.16
CA LEU A 297 4.56 -3.07 -22.22
C LEU A 297 5.34 -2.72 -23.50
N TYR A 298 6.63 -2.45 -23.34
CA TYR A 298 7.55 -2.12 -24.43
C TYR A 298 8.68 -3.13 -24.52
N ASP A 299 8.92 -3.64 -25.72
CA ASP A 299 10.06 -4.50 -26.03
C ASP A 299 11.23 -3.64 -26.50
N ALA A 300 12.40 -3.83 -25.89
CA ALA A 300 13.64 -3.11 -26.19
C ALA A 300 14.84 -4.06 -26.06
N PRO A 301 14.96 -5.07 -26.95
CA PRO A 301 15.92 -6.18 -26.81
C PRO A 301 17.38 -5.73 -26.90
N HIS A 302 17.64 -4.57 -27.47
CA HIS A 302 18.97 -3.97 -27.57
C HIS A 302 19.41 -3.23 -26.29
N LEU A 303 18.46 -2.82 -25.42
CA LEU A 303 18.74 -2.17 -24.14
C LEU A 303 19.08 -3.22 -23.08
N LYS A 304 20.24 -3.82 -23.21
CA LYS A 304 20.72 -4.93 -22.34
C LYS A 304 20.95 -4.52 -20.89
N ASP A 305 20.96 -3.23 -20.60
CA ASP A 305 21.07 -2.66 -19.26
C ASP A 305 19.76 -2.63 -18.48
N LEU A 306 18.61 -2.77 -19.12
CA LEU A 306 17.32 -2.99 -18.46
C LEU A 306 17.26 -4.38 -17.80
N PHE A 307 16.37 -4.52 -16.81
CA PHE A 307 16.05 -5.84 -16.27
C PHE A 307 15.37 -6.71 -17.35
N GLY A 308 15.80 -7.97 -17.42
CA GLY A 308 15.28 -8.90 -18.41
C GLY A 308 15.86 -10.29 -18.23
N VAL A 309 15.48 -11.21 -19.13
CA VAL A 309 15.95 -12.59 -19.12
C VAL A 309 16.82 -12.83 -20.34
N SER A 310 18.14 -12.85 -20.14
CA SER A 310 19.18 -13.17 -21.13
C SER A 310 20.46 -13.63 -20.42
N ALA A 311 21.43 -14.16 -21.16
CA ALA A 311 22.73 -14.56 -20.60
C ALA A 311 23.46 -13.34 -20.02
N GLU A 312 23.43 -12.20 -20.73
CA GLU A 312 24.03 -10.95 -20.27
C GLU A 312 23.37 -10.44 -18.97
N ALA A 313 22.04 -10.57 -18.85
CA ALA A 313 21.32 -10.21 -17.64
C ALA A 313 21.77 -11.06 -16.44
N ALA A 314 22.00 -12.35 -16.63
CA ALA A 314 22.49 -13.24 -15.56
C ALA A 314 23.85 -12.79 -15.02
N VAL A 315 24.80 -12.45 -15.92
CA VAL A 315 26.14 -11.93 -15.55
C VAL A 315 26.01 -10.60 -14.80
N ARG A 316 25.15 -9.70 -15.26
CA ARG A 316 24.92 -8.40 -14.62
C ARG A 316 24.27 -8.53 -13.24
N ILE A 317 23.29 -9.43 -13.09
CA ILE A 317 22.67 -9.73 -11.80
C ILE A 317 23.73 -10.28 -10.83
N ALA A 318 24.59 -11.20 -11.28
CA ALA A 318 25.67 -11.74 -10.45
C ALA A 318 26.64 -10.64 -9.96
N ARG A 319 27.05 -9.73 -10.87
CA ARG A 319 27.84 -8.54 -10.49
C ARG A 319 27.07 -7.64 -9.51
N GLY A 320 25.80 -7.36 -9.81
CA GLY A 320 24.94 -6.55 -8.93
C GLY A 320 24.81 -7.14 -7.52
N VAL A 321 24.78 -8.48 -7.38
CA VAL A 321 24.80 -9.15 -6.07
C VAL A 321 26.12 -8.85 -5.33
N MET A 322 27.24 -8.87 -6.02
CA MET A 322 28.54 -8.53 -5.41
C MET A 322 28.60 -7.06 -4.99
N ASP A 323 28.19 -6.14 -5.86
CA ASP A 323 28.19 -4.70 -5.60
C ASP A 323 27.28 -4.38 -4.41
N TRP A 324 26.07 -4.95 -4.40
CA TRP A 324 25.14 -4.74 -3.29
C TRP A 324 25.66 -5.36 -1.99
N ARG A 325 26.25 -6.55 -2.02
CA ARG A 325 26.82 -7.18 -0.82
C ARG A 325 27.99 -6.39 -0.23
N ARG A 326 28.86 -5.82 -1.09
CA ARG A 326 30.07 -5.10 -0.67
C ARG A 326 29.79 -3.65 -0.26
N ALA A 327 29.00 -2.94 -1.05
CA ALA A 327 28.84 -1.47 -0.93
C ALA A 327 27.39 -0.99 -0.86
N ARG A 328 26.41 -1.90 -0.97
CA ARG A 328 24.98 -1.52 -1.03
C ARG A 328 24.69 -0.53 -2.18
N THR A 329 25.33 -0.73 -3.33
CA THR A 329 25.20 0.11 -4.54
C THR A 329 24.82 -0.73 -5.75
N GLY A 330 24.63 -0.07 -6.89
CA GLY A 330 24.40 -0.70 -8.19
C GLY A 330 22.95 -1.12 -8.42
N MET A 331 22.75 -1.92 -9.46
CA MET A 331 21.42 -2.23 -10.00
C MET A 331 20.46 -2.89 -9.01
N LEU A 332 20.95 -3.55 -7.97
CA LEU A 332 20.07 -4.19 -6.98
C LEU A 332 19.52 -3.24 -5.91
N THR A 333 19.92 -1.96 -5.93
CA THR A 333 19.30 -0.93 -5.10
C THR A 333 18.02 -0.35 -5.72
N THR A 334 17.62 -0.79 -6.92
CA THR A 334 16.40 -0.34 -7.57
C THR A 334 15.15 -0.90 -6.91
N ASN A 335 14.09 -0.08 -6.93
CA ASN A 335 12.72 -0.50 -6.64
C ASN A 335 11.94 -0.89 -7.92
N TYR A 336 12.59 -0.91 -9.08
CA TYR A 336 12.09 -1.05 -10.45
C TYR A 336 11.24 0.13 -10.94
N ALA A 337 10.33 0.67 -10.14
CA ALA A 337 9.48 1.80 -10.47
C ALA A 337 10.15 3.11 -10.04
N GLU A 338 11.26 3.45 -10.70
CA GLU A 338 12.16 4.54 -10.30
C GLU A 338 11.63 5.93 -10.67
N ALA A 339 10.93 6.03 -11.80
CA ALA A 339 10.39 7.28 -12.32
C ALA A 339 8.86 7.19 -12.48
N GLY A 340 8.24 8.34 -12.59
CA GLY A 340 6.82 8.44 -12.84
C GLY A 340 6.34 9.89 -12.79
N GLY A 341 5.14 10.08 -12.29
CA GLY A 341 4.58 11.42 -12.18
C GLY A 341 3.13 11.43 -11.76
N PHE A 342 2.63 12.61 -11.54
CA PHE A 342 1.24 12.90 -11.24
C PHE A 342 0.75 13.89 -12.28
N ILE A 343 -0.30 13.52 -13.01
CA ILE A 343 -0.81 14.32 -14.12
C ILE A 343 -2.34 14.38 -14.09
N ARG A 344 -2.91 15.39 -14.72
CA ARG A 344 -4.35 15.48 -14.94
C ARG A 344 -4.76 14.71 -16.18
N SER A 345 -5.81 13.90 -16.09
CA SER A 345 -6.38 13.19 -17.25
C SER A 345 -6.95 14.16 -18.28
N SER A 346 -7.45 15.31 -17.83
CA SER A 346 -7.94 16.41 -18.67
C SER A 346 -7.66 17.77 -18.03
N ALA A 347 -7.77 18.84 -18.83
CA ALA A 347 -7.62 20.21 -18.32
C ALA A 347 -8.77 20.63 -17.37
N ALA A 348 -9.87 19.89 -17.36
CA ALA A 348 -11.01 20.14 -16.47
C ALA A 348 -10.77 19.64 -15.03
N GLU A 349 -9.80 18.74 -14.83
CA GLU A 349 -9.45 18.28 -13.49
C GLU A 349 -8.74 19.38 -12.71
N SER A 350 -9.18 19.61 -11.47
CA SER A 350 -8.60 20.65 -10.60
C SER A 350 -7.22 20.28 -10.04
N ALA A 351 -6.90 18.98 -10.01
CA ALA A 351 -5.65 18.41 -9.49
C ALA A 351 -5.30 17.13 -10.25
N PRO A 352 -4.06 16.63 -10.15
CA PRO A 352 -3.68 15.34 -10.69
C PRO A 352 -4.59 14.21 -10.22
N ASP A 353 -5.16 13.49 -11.16
CA ASP A 353 -6.06 12.35 -10.96
C ASP A 353 -5.50 11.03 -11.51
N LEU A 354 -4.28 11.10 -12.09
CA LEU A 354 -3.52 9.96 -12.58
C LEU A 354 -2.12 9.95 -11.97
N GLN A 355 -1.67 8.76 -11.53
CA GLN A 355 -0.27 8.51 -11.20
C GLN A 355 0.36 7.62 -12.28
N LEU A 356 1.56 7.98 -12.71
CA LEU A 356 2.34 7.22 -13.68
C LEU A 356 3.49 6.51 -12.96
N HIS A 357 3.77 5.24 -13.36
CA HIS A 357 4.98 4.56 -12.91
C HIS A 357 5.73 4.04 -14.14
N PHE A 358 7.02 4.33 -14.21
CA PHE A 358 7.91 3.79 -15.22
C PHE A 358 8.82 2.74 -14.60
N VAL A 359 8.71 1.52 -15.10
CA VAL A 359 9.38 0.33 -14.56
C VAL A 359 10.46 -0.14 -15.54
N ILE A 360 11.70 -0.28 -15.07
CA ILE A 360 12.87 -0.66 -15.86
C ILE A 360 12.95 -2.16 -16.15
N GLY A 361 11.82 -2.77 -16.45
CA GLY A 361 11.67 -4.16 -16.81
C GLY A 361 10.27 -4.45 -17.35
N LYS A 362 10.08 -5.54 -18.06
CA LYS A 362 8.76 -5.98 -18.52
C LYS A 362 8.00 -6.63 -17.37
N LEU A 363 7.03 -5.91 -16.79
CA LEU A 363 6.20 -6.40 -15.70
C LEU A 363 4.93 -7.07 -16.25
N VAL A 364 4.96 -8.38 -16.39
CA VAL A 364 3.81 -9.18 -16.87
C VAL A 364 3.15 -9.87 -15.68
N ASP A 365 1.83 -9.72 -15.56
CA ASP A 365 1.04 -10.35 -14.50
C ASP A 365 1.67 -10.09 -13.10
N HIS A 366 1.88 -8.82 -12.77
CA HIS A 366 2.47 -8.38 -11.49
C HIS A 366 3.87 -8.96 -11.18
N GLY A 367 4.63 -9.35 -12.21
CA GLY A 367 5.92 -10.01 -12.06
C GLY A 367 5.84 -11.51 -11.76
N ARG A 368 4.64 -12.10 -11.71
CA ARG A 368 4.45 -13.55 -11.53
C ARG A 368 4.80 -14.34 -12.78
N LYS A 369 4.65 -13.74 -13.96
CA LYS A 369 5.05 -14.35 -15.24
C LYS A 369 6.37 -13.78 -15.72
N THR A 370 7.20 -14.67 -16.27
CA THR A 370 8.49 -14.29 -16.87
C THR A 370 8.27 -13.74 -18.28
N ALA A 371 8.78 -12.54 -18.53
CA ALA A 371 8.90 -11.99 -19.88
C ALA A 371 10.34 -12.18 -20.39
N LEU A 372 10.52 -12.85 -21.53
CA LEU A 372 11.84 -13.02 -22.15
C LEU A 372 12.33 -11.72 -22.78
N GLY A 373 13.66 -11.57 -22.87
CA GLY A 373 14.31 -10.38 -23.42
C GLY A 373 14.29 -9.18 -22.48
N HIS A 374 14.57 -8.00 -23.01
CA HIS A 374 14.65 -6.73 -22.29
C HIS A 374 13.56 -5.77 -22.76
N GLY A 375 13.17 -4.87 -21.88
CA GLY A 375 12.16 -3.86 -22.16
C GLY A 375 11.75 -3.13 -20.89
N TYR A 376 10.69 -2.32 -20.98
CA TYR A 376 10.19 -1.55 -19.87
C TYR A 376 8.66 -1.59 -19.82
N SER A 377 8.10 -1.17 -18.71
CA SER A 377 6.66 -1.09 -18.50
C SER A 377 6.29 0.32 -18.06
N SER A 378 5.14 0.78 -18.49
CA SER A 378 4.60 2.07 -18.07
C SER A 378 3.19 1.89 -17.57
N HIS A 379 2.94 2.33 -16.35
CA HIS A 379 1.69 2.17 -15.64
C HIS A 379 0.88 3.46 -15.67
N VAL A 380 -0.42 3.32 -15.85
CA VAL A 380 -1.40 4.38 -15.71
C VAL A 380 -2.36 3.99 -14.60
N CYS A 381 -2.25 4.67 -13.49
CA CYS A 381 -2.99 4.43 -12.27
C CYS A 381 -3.99 5.56 -12.03
N LEU A 382 -5.27 5.23 -11.86
CA LEU A 382 -6.32 6.19 -11.52
C LEU A 382 -6.34 6.46 -10.02
N LEU A 383 -6.20 7.73 -9.60
CA LEU A 383 -6.01 8.11 -8.21
C LEU A 383 -7.31 8.24 -7.41
N GLN A 384 -8.36 8.76 -7.95
CA GLN A 384 -9.60 9.03 -7.24
C GLN A 384 -10.77 8.27 -7.87
N PRO A 385 -10.79 6.90 -7.79
CA PRO A 385 -11.87 6.12 -8.37
C PRO A 385 -13.20 6.43 -7.66
N ARG A 386 -14.29 6.43 -8.43
CA ARG A 386 -15.67 6.53 -7.92
C ARG A 386 -16.26 5.17 -7.57
N SER A 387 -15.77 4.13 -8.23
CA SER A 387 -16.18 2.74 -7.96
C SER A 387 -15.96 2.37 -6.50
N ARG A 388 -16.94 1.69 -5.90
CA ARG A 388 -16.90 1.18 -4.53
C ARG A 388 -17.29 -0.27 -4.50
N GLY A 389 -16.65 -1.01 -3.63
CA GLY A 389 -16.87 -2.42 -3.43
C GLY A 389 -16.88 -2.79 -1.95
N ARG A 390 -16.53 -4.04 -1.64
CA ARG A 390 -16.60 -4.56 -0.28
C ARG A 390 -15.63 -5.70 0.00
N VAL A 391 -15.42 -5.96 1.27
CA VAL A 391 -14.81 -7.17 1.83
C VAL A 391 -15.89 -7.95 2.56
N ALA A 392 -16.04 -9.24 2.28
CA ALA A 392 -17.02 -10.09 2.92
C ALA A 392 -16.39 -11.39 3.45
N LEU A 393 -17.05 -12.07 4.38
CA LEU A 393 -16.61 -13.41 4.81
C LEU A 393 -16.85 -14.44 3.70
N ALA A 394 -15.86 -15.30 3.47
CA ALA A 394 -16.05 -16.51 2.67
C ALA A 394 -16.67 -17.64 3.51
N SER A 395 -16.38 -17.67 4.80
CA SER A 395 -16.90 -18.65 5.78
C SER A 395 -16.60 -18.18 7.21
N ALA A 396 -17.07 -18.90 8.20
CA ALA A 396 -16.72 -18.70 9.62
C ALA A 396 -15.31 -19.21 9.98
N ASP A 397 -14.60 -19.88 9.08
CA ASP A 397 -13.22 -20.32 9.33
C ASP A 397 -12.25 -19.12 9.28
N PRO A 398 -11.57 -18.78 10.40
CA PRO A 398 -10.63 -17.66 10.42
C PRO A 398 -9.37 -17.89 9.59
N MET A 399 -9.15 -19.12 9.09
CA MET A 399 -8.04 -19.44 8.19
C MET A 399 -8.40 -19.25 6.72
N ALA A 400 -9.68 -19.15 6.37
CA ALA A 400 -10.13 -18.81 5.03
C ALA A 400 -9.86 -17.34 4.72
N LEU A 401 -9.44 -17.04 3.50
CA LEU A 401 -9.27 -15.65 3.04
C LEU A 401 -10.65 -15.02 2.79
N PRO A 402 -10.81 -13.70 3.02
CA PRO A 402 -12.05 -13.00 2.75
C PRO A 402 -12.33 -12.91 1.25
N LEU A 403 -13.60 -12.70 0.90
CA LEU A 403 -14.01 -12.30 -0.43
C LEU A 403 -13.69 -10.81 -0.62
N VAL A 404 -12.88 -10.50 -1.62
CA VAL A 404 -12.43 -9.14 -1.92
C VAL A 404 -13.07 -8.70 -3.23
N ASP A 405 -13.89 -7.69 -3.16
CA ASP A 405 -14.59 -7.10 -4.30
C ASP A 405 -14.36 -5.59 -4.37
N PRO A 406 -13.34 -5.11 -5.06
CA PRO A 406 -13.14 -3.67 -5.25
C PRO A 406 -14.15 -3.03 -6.21
N ASN A 407 -14.88 -3.85 -6.97
CA ASN A 407 -15.85 -3.42 -7.99
C ASN A 407 -15.22 -2.46 -9.03
N PHE A 408 -14.01 -2.82 -9.51
CA PHE A 408 -13.24 -2.00 -10.45
C PHE A 408 -14.03 -1.61 -11.69
N LEU A 409 -13.91 -0.33 -12.10
CA LEU A 409 -14.52 0.23 -13.31
C LEU A 409 -16.04 0.07 -13.37
N ALA A 410 -16.72 0.02 -12.22
CA ALA A 410 -18.18 0.02 -12.15
C ALA A 410 -18.75 1.41 -12.51
N ASP A 411 -18.01 2.47 -12.20
CA ASP A 411 -18.32 3.83 -12.64
C ASP A 411 -17.63 4.09 -14.00
N GLU A 412 -18.40 4.54 -14.98
CA GLU A 412 -17.90 4.77 -16.34
C GLU A 412 -16.85 5.90 -16.40
N ASP A 413 -16.93 6.91 -15.52
CA ASP A 413 -15.94 7.99 -15.47
C ASP A 413 -14.54 7.46 -15.08
N ASP A 414 -14.48 6.43 -14.24
CA ASP A 414 -13.21 5.79 -13.90
C ASP A 414 -12.53 5.23 -15.17
N LEU A 415 -13.30 4.55 -16.02
CA LEU A 415 -12.80 4.01 -17.28
C LEU A 415 -12.38 5.12 -18.25
N GLN A 416 -13.20 6.17 -18.40
CA GLN A 416 -12.91 7.26 -19.34
C GLN A 416 -11.65 8.05 -18.92
N ARG A 417 -11.43 8.25 -17.63
CA ARG A 417 -10.18 8.85 -17.12
C ARG A 417 -8.96 7.97 -17.42
N MET A 418 -9.08 6.64 -17.28
CA MET A 418 -8.01 5.72 -17.63
C MET A 418 -7.74 5.69 -19.15
N VAL A 419 -8.78 5.77 -20.01
CA VAL A 419 -8.61 5.91 -21.48
C VAL A 419 -7.79 7.16 -21.82
N ARG A 420 -8.15 8.31 -21.24
CA ARG A 420 -7.37 9.54 -21.40
C ARG A 420 -5.93 9.37 -20.88
N GLY A 421 -5.77 8.67 -19.76
CA GLY A 421 -4.47 8.36 -19.18
C GLY A 421 -3.56 7.54 -20.10
N VAL A 422 -4.08 6.50 -20.75
CA VAL A 422 -3.35 5.72 -21.76
C VAL A 422 -2.87 6.59 -22.92
N ARG A 423 -3.73 7.48 -23.43
CA ARG A 423 -3.32 8.41 -24.48
C ARG A 423 -2.22 9.36 -24.05
N ARG A 424 -2.31 9.90 -22.83
CA ARG A 424 -1.28 10.78 -22.26
C ARG A 424 0.03 10.05 -22.05
N MET A 425 0.00 8.82 -21.55
CA MET A 425 1.20 8.00 -21.39
C MET A 425 1.86 7.73 -22.76
N ARG A 426 1.09 7.37 -23.79
CA ARG A 426 1.63 7.18 -25.14
C ARG A 426 2.26 8.47 -25.70
N ALA A 427 1.66 9.63 -25.44
CA ALA A 427 2.23 10.92 -25.83
C ALA A 427 3.60 11.19 -25.17
N ILE A 428 3.77 10.78 -23.90
CA ILE A 428 5.08 10.83 -23.21
C ILE A 428 6.06 9.84 -23.85
N LEU A 429 5.65 8.58 -24.02
CA LEU A 429 6.52 7.51 -24.51
C LEU A 429 6.97 7.71 -25.98
N SER A 430 6.24 8.52 -26.74
CA SER A 430 6.58 8.88 -28.13
C SER A 430 7.55 10.07 -28.27
N GLN A 431 7.92 10.71 -27.14
CA GLN A 431 8.86 11.85 -27.20
C GLN A 431 10.29 11.38 -27.48
N PRO A 432 11.12 12.21 -28.15
CA PRO A 432 12.47 11.83 -28.61
C PRO A 432 13.34 11.20 -27.52
N ALA A 433 13.31 11.71 -26.29
CA ALA A 433 14.13 11.19 -25.19
C ALA A 433 13.90 9.69 -24.88
N LEU A 434 12.75 9.13 -25.22
CA LEU A 434 12.45 7.70 -25.12
C LEU A 434 12.33 7.02 -26.48
N ALA A 435 11.72 7.66 -27.47
CA ALA A 435 11.52 7.08 -28.80
C ALA A 435 12.85 6.72 -29.47
N ASP A 436 13.87 7.57 -29.33
CA ASP A 436 15.22 7.34 -29.89
C ASP A 436 15.94 6.14 -29.23
N LEU A 437 15.47 5.69 -28.08
CA LEU A 437 15.93 4.43 -27.47
C LEU A 437 15.36 3.19 -28.19
N GLY A 438 14.46 3.34 -29.17
CA GLY A 438 13.99 2.28 -30.06
C GLY A 438 13.11 1.21 -29.40
N GLY A 439 12.50 1.49 -28.25
CA GLY A 439 11.51 0.60 -27.64
C GLY A 439 10.23 0.53 -28.49
N LYS A 440 9.62 -0.66 -28.58
CA LYS A 440 8.38 -0.88 -29.33
C LYS A 440 7.27 -1.38 -28.40
N GLU A 441 6.12 -0.67 -28.43
CA GLU A 441 4.94 -1.12 -27.70
C GLU A 441 4.51 -2.51 -28.17
N LEU A 442 4.19 -3.41 -27.23
CA LEU A 442 3.76 -4.76 -27.57
C LEU A 442 2.36 -4.76 -28.20
N PRO A 443 2.09 -5.68 -29.16
CA PRO A 443 0.81 -5.73 -29.88
C PRO A 443 -0.42 -5.77 -28.99
N VAL A 444 -0.32 -6.35 -27.79
CA VAL A 444 -1.43 -6.46 -26.83
C VAL A 444 -2.05 -5.11 -26.46
N SER A 445 -1.25 -4.06 -26.37
CA SER A 445 -1.71 -2.69 -26.14
C SER A 445 -1.66 -1.85 -27.41
N ALA A 446 -0.64 -2.02 -28.24
CA ALA A 446 -0.42 -1.22 -29.45
C ALA A 446 -1.58 -1.33 -30.47
N SER A 447 -2.33 -2.42 -30.51
CA SER A 447 -3.49 -2.59 -31.40
C SER A 447 -4.70 -1.74 -31.01
N ALA A 448 -4.79 -1.30 -29.75
CA ALA A 448 -5.90 -0.48 -29.26
C ALA A 448 -5.63 1.01 -29.56
N GLN A 449 -6.27 1.57 -30.60
CA GLN A 449 -6.04 2.93 -31.08
C GLN A 449 -7.21 3.88 -30.82
N THR A 450 -8.45 3.41 -30.97
CA THR A 450 -9.66 4.18 -30.68
C THR A 450 -9.96 4.15 -29.17
N ASP A 451 -10.77 5.09 -28.69
CA ASP A 451 -11.18 5.10 -27.27
C ASP A 451 -11.92 3.82 -26.86
N ALA A 452 -12.75 3.27 -27.77
CA ALA A 452 -13.44 2.01 -27.53
C ALA A 452 -12.48 0.82 -27.44
N GLU A 453 -11.46 0.75 -28.28
CA GLU A 453 -10.43 -0.29 -28.22
C GLU A 453 -9.54 -0.16 -26.97
N ILE A 454 -9.18 1.07 -26.59
CA ILE A 454 -8.43 1.35 -25.37
C ILE A 454 -9.27 0.97 -24.15
N ALA A 455 -10.57 1.30 -24.13
CA ALA A 455 -11.48 0.91 -23.05
C ALA A 455 -11.56 -0.63 -22.93
N GLN A 456 -11.66 -1.34 -24.07
CA GLN A 456 -11.66 -2.80 -24.06
C GLN A 456 -10.32 -3.38 -23.61
N PHE A 457 -9.19 -2.79 -24.02
CA PHE A 457 -7.86 -3.14 -23.53
C PHE A 457 -7.76 -2.96 -22.01
N ILE A 458 -8.24 -1.84 -21.47
CA ILE A 458 -8.26 -1.59 -20.02
C ILE A 458 -9.10 -2.66 -19.32
N ARG A 459 -10.32 -2.94 -19.75
CA ARG A 459 -11.17 -3.99 -19.14
C ARG A 459 -10.50 -5.38 -19.16
N ASN A 460 -9.72 -5.67 -20.21
CA ASN A 460 -9.01 -6.94 -20.35
C ASN A 460 -7.72 -7.03 -19.51
N HIS A 461 -7.09 -5.90 -19.18
CA HIS A 461 -5.72 -5.90 -18.62
C HIS A 461 -5.53 -5.09 -17.35
N ALA A 462 -6.49 -4.21 -16.98
CA ALA A 462 -6.38 -3.48 -15.72
C ALA A 462 -6.45 -4.41 -14.51
N ASP A 463 -5.81 -3.98 -13.43
CA ASP A 463 -5.81 -4.64 -12.13
C ASP A 463 -5.55 -3.59 -11.03
N SER A 464 -5.33 -4.03 -9.80
CA SER A 464 -4.93 -3.18 -8.68
C SER A 464 -3.46 -2.74 -8.79
N ILE A 465 -3.16 -1.55 -8.25
CA ILE A 465 -1.79 -1.13 -7.89
C ILE A 465 -1.53 -1.30 -6.38
N TYR A 466 -2.39 -2.10 -5.70
CA TYR A 466 -2.22 -2.62 -4.34
C TYR A 466 -2.45 -1.61 -3.20
N HIS A 467 -3.39 -0.69 -3.36
CA HIS A 467 -3.71 0.36 -2.40
C HIS A 467 -5.13 0.27 -1.80
N PRO A 468 -5.67 -0.93 -1.42
CA PRO A 468 -7.03 -1.04 -0.89
C PRO A 468 -7.19 -0.26 0.41
N VAL A 469 -8.31 0.47 0.53
CA VAL A 469 -8.69 1.28 1.69
C VAL A 469 -10.22 1.26 1.91
N GLY A 470 -10.68 1.86 3.00
CA GLY A 470 -12.07 2.26 3.20
C GLY A 470 -12.98 1.21 3.82
N SER A 471 -12.56 -0.03 3.97
CA SER A 471 -13.38 -1.15 4.45
C SER A 471 -13.74 -1.12 5.95
N CYS A 472 -13.17 -0.20 6.71
CA CYS A 472 -13.55 0.18 8.09
C CYS A 472 -13.51 1.70 8.22
N ARG A 473 -14.08 2.42 7.25
CA ARG A 473 -13.88 3.87 7.11
C ARG A 473 -14.30 4.63 8.36
N MET A 474 -13.58 5.73 8.63
CA MET A 474 -13.97 6.66 9.70
C MET A 474 -15.05 7.63 9.24
N GLY A 475 -15.92 8.00 10.18
CA GLY A 475 -16.97 8.98 9.97
C GLY A 475 -18.04 8.92 11.05
N PRO A 476 -19.00 9.88 11.05
CA PRO A 476 -20.09 9.94 12.00
C PRO A 476 -21.36 9.20 11.55
N GLY A 477 -21.41 8.69 10.33
CA GLY A 477 -22.61 8.13 9.71
C GLY A 477 -22.89 6.67 10.10
N PRO A 478 -24.08 6.16 9.80
CA PRO A 478 -24.49 4.80 10.17
C PRO A 478 -23.74 3.71 9.40
N MET A 479 -23.09 4.05 8.29
CA MET A 479 -22.25 3.15 7.49
C MET A 479 -20.76 3.35 7.76
N ASP A 480 -20.41 4.14 8.78
CA ASP A 480 -19.02 4.31 9.18
C ASP A 480 -18.71 3.35 10.33
N VAL A 481 -17.48 2.85 10.34
CA VAL A 481 -17.08 1.77 11.26
C VAL A 481 -16.36 2.32 12.49
N VAL A 482 -15.59 3.39 12.31
CA VAL A 482 -14.87 4.03 13.41
C VAL A 482 -15.15 5.53 13.46
N ASP A 483 -15.04 6.11 14.64
CA ASP A 483 -15.11 7.56 14.83
C ASP A 483 -13.77 8.25 14.48
N ALA A 484 -13.72 9.58 14.59
CA ALA A 484 -12.52 10.37 14.35
C ALA A 484 -11.36 10.07 15.34
N GLN A 485 -11.61 9.34 16.43
CA GLN A 485 -10.60 8.81 17.34
C GLN A 485 -10.24 7.35 17.01
N LEU A 486 -10.71 6.83 15.86
CA LEU A 486 -10.50 5.46 15.38
C LEU A 486 -11.13 4.37 16.26
N ARG A 487 -12.03 4.71 17.18
CA ARG A 487 -12.77 3.76 18.02
C ARG A 487 -13.91 3.13 17.23
N VAL A 488 -14.06 1.83 17.33
CA VAL A 488 -15.17 1.10 16.68
C VAL A 488 -16.50 1.56 17.31
N HIS A 489 -17.42 2.02 16.47
CA HIS A 489 -18.72 2.50 16.92
C HIS A 489 -19.47 1.44 17.73
N GLY A 490 -20.02 1.83 18.88
CA GLY A 490 -20.80 0.97 19.76
C GLY A 490 -20.04 -0.14 20.50
N VAL A 491 -18.69 -0.17 20.40
CA VAL A 491 -17.82 -1.16 21.03
C VAL A 491 -16.75 -0.46 21.88
N GLN A 492 -16.51 -0.96 23.08
CA GLN A 492 -15.49 -0.42 23.99
C GLN A 492 -14.18 -1.20 23.87
N GLY A 493 -13.06 -0.51 24.10
CA GLY A 493 -11.73 -1.13 24.16
C GLY A 493 -11.25 -1.69 22.81
N LEU A 494 -11.77 -1.18 21.69
CA LEU A 494 -11.43 -1.63 20.34
C LEU A 494 -11.24 -0.44 19.38
N ARG A 495 -10.10 -0.39 18.70
CA ARG A 495 -9.86 0.54 17.59
C ARG A 495 -9.40 -0.20 16.35
N VAL A 496 -9.63 0.42 15.19
CA VAL A 496 -8.98 0.02 13.93
C VAL A 496 -7.99 1.10 13.55
N VAL A 497 -6.75 0.71 13.29
CA VAL A 497 -5.63 1.62 12.98
C VAL A 497 -4.84 1.04 11.82
N ASP A 498 -5.32 1.25 10.61
CA ASP A 498 -4.64 0.91 9.35
C ASP A 498 -5.33 1.59 8.15
N ALA A 499 -5.00 1.20 6.93
CA ALA A 499 -5.55 1.82 5.72
C ALA A 499 -7.07 1.63 5.57
N SER A 500 -7.69 0.67 6.27
CA SER A 500 -9.15 0.47 6.20
C SER A 500 -9.96 1.65 6.69
N VAL A 501 -9.38 2.50 7.56
CA VAL A 501 -10.09 3.63 8.16
C VAL A 501 -10.19 4.84 7.25
N MET A 502 -9.40 4.90 6.18
CA MET A 502 -9.40 6.02 5.24
C MET A 502 -10.78 6.16 4.58
N PRO A 503 -11.50 7.27 4.76
CA PRO A 503 -12.86 7.40 4.21
C PRO A 503 -12.85 7.57 2.69
N ARG A 504 -11.77 8.11 2.15
CA ARG A 504 -11.46 8.19 0.73
C ARG A 504 -9.98 7.92 0.53
N ILE A 505 -9.65 7.19 -0.56
CA ILE A 505 -8.27 6.92 -0.93
C ILE A 505 -7.55 8.23 -1.28
N ILE A 506 -6.30 8.32 -0.88
CA ILE A 506 -5.46 9.49 -1.16
C ILE A 506 -4.88 9.43 -2.57
N SER A 507 -4.42 10.56 -3.07
CA SER A 507 -3.83 10.71 -4.40
C SER A 507 -2.36 10.28 -4.43
N GLY A 508 -2.11 8.97 -4.20
CA GLY A 508 -0.77 8.38 -4.19
C GLY A 508 -0.68 7.04 -3.46
N ASN A 509 0.54 6.62 -3.18
CA ASN A 509 0.83 5.35 -2.50
C ASN A 509 0.41 5.40 -1.01
N THR A 510 -0.31 4.40 -0.54
CA THR A 510 -0.99 4.42 0.78
C THR A 510 -0.11 4.08 1.97
N ASN A 511 1.18 3.75 1.80
CA ASN A 511 2.03 3.34 2.92
C ASN A 511 2.36 4.50 3.88
N ALA A 512 2.83 5.64 3.37
CA ALA A 512 3.12 6.81 4.20
C ALA A 512 1.88 7.34 4.94
N PRO A 513 0.70 7.47 4.30
CA PRO A 513 -0.54 7.79 5.01
C PRO A 513 -0.94 6.79 6.09
N THR A 514 -0.70 5.49 5.87
CA THR A 514 -0.96 4.47 6.91
C THR A 514 -0.05 4.65 8.13
N VAL A 515 1.22 5.01 7.89
CA VAL A 515 2.17 5.37 8.98
C VAL A 515 1.69 6.62 9.70
N MET A 516 1.25 7.65 8.99
CA MET A 516 0.69 8.88 9.56
C MET A 516 -0.54 8.61 10.43
N VAL A 517 -1.48 7.79 9.95
CA VAL A 517 -2.66 7.39 10.74
C VAL A 517 -2.24 6.73 12.05
N ALA A 518 -1.25 5.86 12.03
CA ALA A 518 -0.76 5.19 13.23
C ALA A 518 0.00 6.14 14.18
N GLU A 519 0.81 7.05 13.65
CA GLU A 519 1.47 8.10 14.45
C GLU A 519 0.45 8.98 15.17
N LYS A 520 -0.63 9.37 14.50
CA LYS A 520 -1.73 10.13 15.10
C LYS A 520 -2.49 9.30 16.11
N ALA A 521 -2.75 8.01 15.82
CA ALA A 521 -3.45 7.11 16.73
C ALA A 521 -2.74 6.96 18.08
N VAL A 522 -1.41 7.01 18.11
CA VAL A 522 -0.63 6.98 19.37
C VAL A 522 -0.99 8.18 20.26
N ASP A 523 -1.09 9.38 19.70
CA ASP A 523 -1.46 10.57 20.48
C ASP A 523 -2.92 10.51 20.94
N LEU A 524 -3.82 10.00 20.10
CA LEU A 524 -5.23 9.76 20.46
C LEU A 524 -5.36 8.73 21.61
N LEU A 525 -4.52 7.69 21.61
CA LEU A 525 -4.48 6.67 22.68
C LEU A 525 -3.93 7.27 23.99
N ARG A 526 -2.86 8.06 23.91
CA ARG A 526 -2.26 8.74 25.08
C ARG A 526 -3.25 9.72 25.71
N ALA A 527 -3.95 10.51 24.90
CA ALA A 527 -4.97 11.44 25.38
C ALA A 527 -6.18 10.75 26.03
N SER A 528 -6.53 9.52 25.57
CA SER A 528 -7.63 8.75 26.16
C SER A 528 -7.25 8.05 27.47
N ALA A 529 -5.96 7.92 27.76
CA ALA A 529 -5.44 7.25 28.97
C ALA A 529 -5.11 8.24 30.11
N ALA A 530 -5.02 9.54 29.81
CA ALA A 530 -4.87 10.65 30.75
C ALA A 530 -6.22 11.05 31.33
#